data_e3b5d105600c1e2aa583491724d88697
#
_entry.id   e3b5d105600c1e2aa583491724d88697
#
_cell.length_a   1.000
_cell.length_b   1.000
_cell.length_c   1.000
_cell.angle_alpha   90.00
_cell.angle_beta   90.00
_cell.angle_gamma   90.00
#
_symmetry.space_group_name_H-M   'P 1'
#
loop_
_entity.id
_entity.type
_entity.pdbx_description
1 polymer ?
#
loop_
_entity_poly.entity_id
_entity_poly.type
_entity_poly.pdbx_seq_one_letter_code
_entity_poly.pdbx_strand_id
1 'polypeptide(L)'
;MNIFYLSPDPRHAAQYHCDQHCSKMMIEYAQLMSAAHRMTESSHADSCYKLAHKNHPSTIWTRSSADHYSWLFELWRELSNEFYARRGKHHGSWTKLKDVLCYNPHLPLEGFTEPPQCMPDEYKVNGDAVTAYRNYYMGDKASFASWNW
;
A
#
# COMPACT_ATOMS: atom_id res chain seq x y z
N MET A 1 2.84 -8.87 3.54
CA MET A 1 2.10 -7.69 3.03
C MET A 1 2.81 -6.41 3.45
N ASN A 2 3.79 -6.00 2.67
CA ASN A 2 4.50 -4.76 2.96
C ASN A 2 3.77 -3.57 2.37
N ILE A 3 3.98 -2.40 2.97
CA ILE A 3 3.73 -1.13 2.33
C ILE A 3 5.10 -0.58 1.96
N PHE A 4 5.42 -0.58 0.68
CA PHE A 4 6.74 -0.14 0.22
C PHE A 4 6.82 1.38 0.26
N TYR A 5 7.24 1.88 1.41
CA TYR A 5 7.34 3.31 1.73
C TYR A 5 8.63 3.89 1.14
N LEU A 6 8.69 3.95 -0.19
CA LEU A 6 9.90 4.34 -0.92
C LEU A 6 10.10 5.86 -1.00
N SER A 7 9.09 6.62 -0.61
CA SER A 7 9.11 8.08 -0.46
C SER A 7 7.97 8.50 0.44
N PRO A 8 8.08 9.61 1.17
CA PRO A 8 6.92 10.17 1.89
C PRO A 8 5.83 10.67 0.95
N ASP A 9 6.18 11.04 -0.28
CA ASP A 9 5.24 11.46 -1.30
C ASP A 9 4.66 10.23 -2.00
N PRO A 10 3.32 10.00 -1.94
CA PRO A 10 2.70 8.82 -2.56
C PRO A 10 2.99 8.69 -4.05
N ARG A 11 3.06 9.80 -4.77
CA ARG A 11 3.33 9.80 -6.21
C ARG A 11 4.74 9.29 -6.50
N HIS A 12 5.74 9.80 -5.77
CA HIS A 12 7.11 9.34 -5.92
C HIS A 12 7.26 7.90 -5.46
N ALA A 13 6.62 7.54 -4.35
CA ALA A 13 6.63 6.16 -3.88
C ALA A 13 6.10 5.20 -4.95
N ALA A 14 5.00 5.56 -5.62
CA ALA A 14 4.44 4.76 -6.71
C ALA A 14 5.42 4.62 -7.88
N GLN A 15 6.05 5.72 -8.28
CA GLN A 15 7.02 5.72 -9.38
C GLN A 15 8.24 4.83 -9.07
N TYR A 16 8.61 4.73 -7.80
CA TYR A 16 9.76 3.94 -7.37
C TYR A 16 9.43 2.45 -7.21
N HIS A 17 8.15 2.04 -7.25
CA HIS A 17 7.78 0.64 -7.26
C HIS A 17 8.32 -0.02 -8.53
N CYS A 18 9.03 -1.14 -8.37
CA CYS A 18 9.45 -1.93 -9.52
C CYS A 18 8.24 -2.53 -10.25
N ASP A 19 8.43 -2.99 -11.48
CA ASP A 19 7.31 -3.47 -12.32
C ASP A 19 6.53 -4.59 -11.67
N GLN A 20 7.20 -5.55 -11.04
CA GLN A 20 6.53 -6.65 -10.34
C GLN A 20 5.65 -6.13 -9.22
N HIS A 21 6.14 -5.19 -8.41
CA HIS A 21 5.38 -4.60 -7.31
C HIS A 21 4.28 -3.67 -7.80
N CYS A 22 4.49 -3.01 -8.94
CA CYS A 22 3.45 -2.17 -9.52
C CYS A 22 2.18 -2.96 -9.84
N SER A 23 2.32 -4.22 -10.19
CA SER A 23 1.18 -5.13 -10.41
C SER A 23 0.70 -5.77 -9.11
N LYS A 24 1.59 -6.43 -8.39
CA LYS A 24 1.26 -7.21 -7.20
C LYS A 24 0.67 -6.36 -6.08
N MET A 25 1.24 -5.19 -5.84
CA MET A 25 0.82 -4.36 -4.72
C MET A 25 -0.51 -3.65 -4.95
N MET A 26 -0.99 -3.57 -6.18
CA MET A 26 -2.36 -3.10 -6.43
C MET A 26 -3.38 -3.99 -5.73
N ILE A 27 -3.13 -5.30 -5.69
CA ILE A 27 -4.00 -6.25 -4.98
C ILE A 27 -3.77 -6.14 -3.47
N GLU A 28 -2.51 -6.15 -3.03
CA GLU A 28 -2.21 -6.20 -1.60
C GLU A 28 -2.61 -4.91 -0.87
N TYR A 29 -2.37 -3.74 -1.47
CA TYR A 29 -2.83 -2.48 -0.86
C TYR A 29 -4.36 -2.42 -0.80
N ALA A 30 -5.05 -2.92 -1.82
CA ALA A 30 -6.50 -3.02 -1.79
C ALA A 30 -6.98 -3.97 -0.69
N GLN A 31 -6.26 -5.05 -0.42
CA GLN A 31 -6.57 -5.97 0.69
C GLN A 31 -6.40 -5.30 2.04
N LEU A 32 -5.35 -4.47 2.21
CA LEU A 32 -5.13 -3.72 3.46
C LEU A 32 -6.28 -2.75 3.73
N MET A 33 -6.69 -2.01 2.72
CA MET A 33 -7.81 -1.06 2.85
C MET A 33 -9.15 -1.77 3.00
N SER A 34 -9.34 -2.89 2.31
CA SER A 34 -10.53 -3.73 2.47
C SER A 34 -10.65 -4.24 3.90
N ALA A 35 -9.53 -4.64 4.52
CA ALA A 35 -9.52 -5.08 5.91
C ALA A 35 -9.99 -3.96 6.85
N ALA A 36 -9.59 -2.71 6.59
CA ALA A 36 -10.05 -1.57 7.38
C ALA A 36 -11.57 -1.42 7.32
N HIS A 37 -12.18 -1.55 6.13
CA HIS A 37 -13.62 -1.52 5.97
C HIS A 37 -14.31 -2.70 6.67
N ARG A 38 -13.76 -3.90 6.53
CA ARG A 38 -14.31 -5.10 7.15
C ARG A 38 -14.26 -5.06 8.67
N MET A 39 -13.14 -4.60 9.22
CA MET A 39 -12.94 -4.53 10.68
C MET A 39 -13.79 -3.45 11.33
N THR A 40 -14.16 -2.40 10.63
CA THR A 40 -15.04 -1.33 11.12
C THR A 40 -16.51 -1.57 10.75
N GLU A 41 -16.79 -2.64 10.00
CA GLU A 41 -18.14 -2.94 9.51
C GLU A 41 -18.77 -1.75 8.79
N SER A 42 -17.97 -1.08 7.94
CA SER A 42 -18.45 0.08 7.19
C SER A 42 -19.56 -0.30 6.22
N SER A 43 -20.30 0.70 5.73
CA SER A 43 -21.35 0.48 4.72
C SER A 43 -20.82 -0.09 3.41
N HIS A 44 -19.52 -0.03 3.16
CA HIS A 44 -18.88 -0.55 1.95
C HIS A 44 -18.20 -1.92 2.17
N ALA A 45 -18.24 -2.46 3.39
CA ALA A 45 -17.48 -3.66 3.74
C ALA A 45 -17.79 -4.84 2.81
N ASP A 46 -19.05 -5.09 2.50
CA ASP A 46 -19.45 -6.25 1.70
C ASP A 46 -18.97 -6.17 0.25
N SER A 47 -18.62 -4.98 -0.24
CA SER A 47 -18.08 -4.77 -1.59
C SER A 47 -16.56 -4.92 -1.65
N CYS A 48 -15.90 -5.02 -0.50
CA CYS A 48 -14.45 -5.12 -0.41
C CYS A 48 -13.97 -6.57 -0.60
N TYR A 49 -12.66 -6.72 -0.80
CA TYR A 49 -12.04 -8.04 -0.72
C TYR A 49 -12.30 -8.67 0.64
N LYS A 50 -12.27 -9.99 0.69
CA LYS A 50 -12.42 -10.74 1.94
C LYS A 50 -11.32 -10.35 2.93
N LEU A 51 -11.64 -10.37 4.21
CA LEU A 51 -10.69 -10.09 5.27
C LEU A 51 -9.50 -11.05 5.19
N ALA A 52 -8.30 -10.51 5.10
CA ALA A 52 -7.06 -11.28 5.02
C ALA A 52 -6.01 -10.61 5.88
N HIS A 53 -5.19 -11.44 6.55
CA HIS A 53 -4.02 -10.97 7.33
C HIS A 53 -4.35 -9.83 8.30
N LYS A 54 -5.48 -9.93 9.00
CA LYS A 54 -5.97 -8.85 9.87
C LYS A 54 -5.00 -8.43 10.97
N ASN A 55 -4.12 -9.32 11.39
CA ASN A 55 -3.17 -9.06 12.47
C ASN A 55 -1.76 -8.75 11.96
N HIS A 56 -1.54 -8.68 10.65
CA HIS A 56 -0.26 -8.25 10.11
C HIS A 56 0.01 -6.78 10.47
N PRO A 57 1.26 -6.41 10.83
CA PRO A 57 1.56 -5.03 11.22
C PRO A 57 1.10 -3.97 10.20
N SER A 58 1.26 -4.22 8.91
CA SER A 58 0.81 -3.29 7.86
C SER A 58 -0.70 -3.15 7.82
N THR A 59 -1.43 -4.24 8.07
CA THR A 59 -2.90 -4.21 8.10
C THR A 59 -3.39 -3.40 9.31
N ILE A 60 -2.77 -3.64 10.47
CA ILE A 60 -3.08 -2.89 11.69
C ILE A 60 -2.77 -1.41 11.50
N TRP A 61 -1.60 -1.09 10.92
CA TRP A 61 -1.21 0.30 10.66
C TRP A 61 -2.24 1.02 9.78
N THR A 62 -2.71 0.37 8.71
CA THR A 62 -3.66 0.96 7.77
C THR A 62 -4.94 1.43 8.45
N ARG A 63 -5.46 0.64 9.40
CA ARG A 63 -6.71 0.97 10.10
C ARG A 63 -6.52 1.71 11.43
N SER A 64 -5.28 1.95 11.84
CA SER A 64 -5.03 2.59 13.12
C SER A 64 -5.23 4.11 13.10
N SER A 65 -5.26 4.72 11.93
CA SER A 65 -5.53 6.15 11.77
C SER A 65 -6.13 6.45 10.40
N ALA A 66 -7.04 7.42 10.38
CA ALA A 66 -7.62 7.91 9.12
C ALA A 66 -6.55 8.43 8.17
N ASP A 67 -5.50 9.08 8.70
CA ASP A 67 -4.40 9.60 7.88
C ASP A 67 -3.58 8.49 7.24
N HIS A 68 -3.45 7.34 7.91
CA HIS A 68 -2.77 6.17 7.34
C HIS A 68 -3.54 5.62 6.15
N TYR A 69 -4.84 5.45 6.30
CA TYR A 69 -5.70 4.97 5.22
C TYR A 69 -5.65 5.93 4.02
N SER A 70 -5.75 7.23 4.28
CA SER A 70 -5.73 8.24 3.21
C SER A 70 -4.41 8.22 2.46
N TRP A 71 -3.29 8.09 3.16
CA TRP A 71 -1.98 8.01 2.53
C TRP A 71 -1.86 6.76 1.66
N LEU A 72 -2.32 5.63 2.18
CA LEU A 72 -2.28 4.37 1.42
C LEU A 72 -3.20 4.43 0.20
N PHE A 73 -4.37 5.03 0.32
CA PHE A 73 -5.26 5.21 -0.82
C PHE A 73 -4.59 6.07 -1.91
N GLU A 74 -3.92 7.15 -1.53
CA GLU A 74 -3.20 7.99 -2.49
C GLU A 74 -2.07 7.21 -3.17
N LEU A 75 -1.31 6.40 -2.43
CA LEU A 75 -0.31 5.53 -3.01
C LEU A 75 -0.94 4.55 -4.01
N TRP A 76 -2.03 3.92 -3.64
CA TRP A 76 -2.74 2.96 -4.49
C TRP A 76 -3.26 3.62 -5.76
N ARG A 77 -3.81 4.82 -5.65
CA ARG A 77 -4.28 5.61 -6.81
C ARG A 77 -3.13 5.96 -7.74
N GLU A 78 -2.03 6.45 -7.20
CA GLU A 78 -0.84 6.79 -8.00
C GLU A 78 -0.22 5.53 -8.62
N LEU A 79 -0.24 4.41 -7.90
CA LEU A 79 0.24 3.13 -8.42
C LEU A 79 -0.63 2.64 -9.58
N SER A 80 -1.94 2.88 -9.51
CA SER A 80 -2.85 2.59 -10.62
C SER A 80 -2.46 3.39 -11.87
N ASN A 81 -2.10 4.66 -11.70
CA ASN A 81 -1.63 5.50 -12.81
C ASN A 81 -0.33 4.96 -13.41
N GLU A 82 0.60 4.52 -12.55
CA GLU A 82 1.85 3.89 -12.99
C GLU A 82 1.58 2.59 -13.75
N PHE A 83 0.69 1.76 -13.24
CA PHE A 83 0.32 0.52 -13.92
C PHE A 83 -0.23 0.80 -15.32
N TYR A 84 -1.13 1.77 -15.44
CA TYR A 84 -1.69 2.16 -16.72
C TYR A 84 -0.59 2.66 -17.69
N ALA A 85 0.30 3.51 -17.20
CA ALA A 85 1.39 4.05 -18.01
C ALA A 85 2.32 2.94 -18.51
N ARG A 86 2.60 1.95 -17.66
CA ARG A 86 3.53 0.85 -18.00
C ARG A 86 2.88 -0.25 -18.82
N ARG A 87 1.58 -0.52 -18.63
CA ARG A 87 0.90 -1.69 -19.21
C ARG A 87 -0.17 -1.34 -20.25
N GLY A 88 -0.57 -0.08 -20.36
CA GLY A 88 -1.59 0.35 -21.32
C GLY A 88 -3.01 -0.07 -20.99
N LYS A 89 -3.27 -0.50 -19.75
CA LYS A 89 -4.60 -0.91 -19.30
C LYS A 89 -4.74 -0.66 -17.79
N HIS A 90 -5.99 -0.55 -17.34
CA HIS A 90 -6.27 -0.42 -15.90
C HIS A 90 -6.12 -1.76 -15.20
N HIS A 91 -5.57 -1.73 -13.99
CA HIS A 91 -5.50 -2.91 -13.13
C HIS A 91 -6.91 -3.30 -12.66
N GLY A 92 -7.18 -4.61 -12.61
CA GLY A 92 -8.50 -5.12 -12.21
C GLY A 92 -8.94 -4.67 -10.82
N SER A 93 -8.01 -4.59 -9.85
CA SER A 93 -8.33 -4.12 -8.50
C SER A 93 -8.80 -2.67 -8.50
N TRP A 94 -8.20 -1.82 -9.32
CA TRP A 94 -8.61 -0.43 -9.46
C TRP A 94 -10.02 -0.33 -10.01
N THR A 95 -10.27 -0.99 -11.13
CA THR A 95 -11.59 -0.98 -11.77
C THR A 95 -12.68 -1.48 -10.82
N LYS A 96 -12.37 -2.52 -10.05
CA LYS A 96 -13.32 -3.15 -9.13
C LYS A 96 -13.61 -2.30 -7.90
N LEU A 97 -12.60 -1.67 -7.31
CA LEU A 97 -12.69 -1.13 -5.95
C LEU A 97 -12.46 0.38 -5.82
N LYS A 98 -12.16 1.10 -6.90
CA LYS A 98 -11.87 2.55 -6.79
C LYS A 98 -13.03 3.34 -6.16
N ASP A 99 -14.26 3.00 -6.50
CA ASP A 99 -15.44 3.72 -6.00
C ASP A 99 -15.87 3.27 -4.60
N VAL A 100 -15.21 2.24 -4.06
CA VAL A 100 -15.43 1.72 -2.72
C VAL A 100 -14.35 2.21 -1.76
N LEU A 101 -13.08 2.00 -2.15
CA LEU A 101 -11.94 2.31 -1.29
C LEU A 101 -11.67 3.81 -1.19
N CYS A 102 -12.23 4.63 -2.08
CA CYS A 102 -12.12 6.09 -1.96
C CYS A 102 -12.85 6.64 -0.73
N TYR A 103 -13.74 5.86 -0.13
CA TYR A 103 -14.41 6.24 1.11
C TYR A 103 -13.59 5.75 2.30
N ASN A 104 -13.17 6.69 3.14
CA ASN A 104 -12.44 6.37 4.36
C ASN A 104 -13.43 5.82 5.39
N PRO A 105 -13.22 4.60 5.93
CA PRO A 105 -14.09 4.13 7.02
C PRO A 105 -13.86 4.98 8.28
N HIS A 106 -14.75 4.88 9.25
CA HIS A 106 -14.60 5.63 10.50
C HIS A 106 -13.42 5.10 11.31
N LEU A 107 -12.26 5.71 11.10
CA LEU A 107 -11.01 5.35 11.76
C LEU A 107 -10.62 6.42 12.77
N PRO A 108 -9.78 6.07 13.77
CA PRO A 108 -9.29 7.06 14.73
C PRO A 108 -8.53 8.21 14.05
N LEU A 109 -8.61 9.41 14.62
CA LEU A 109 -7.89 10.58 14.14
C LEU A 109 -6.59 10.73 14.93
N GLU A 110 -5.66 9.80 14.72
CA GLU A 110 -4.40 9.71 15.48
C GLU A 110 -3.21 10.33 14.75
N GLY A 111 -3.44 10.95 13.59
CA GLY A 111 -2.37 11.52 12.78
C GLY A 111 -1.63 10.46 11.97
N PHE A 112 -0.49 10.86 11.42
CA PHE A 112 0.31 10.01 10.54
C PHE A 112 1.62 9.61 11.21
N THR A 113 1.93 8.31 11.16
CA THR A 113 3.25 7.77 11.47
C THR A 113 3.72 6.95 10.27
N GLU A 114 5.03 6.73 10.14
CA GLU A 114 5.55 5.90 9.05
C GLU A 114 5.04 4.47 9.17
N PRO A 115 4.85 3.78 8.02
CA PRO A 115 4.47 2.36 8.05
C PRO A 115 5.51 1.51 8.77
N PRO A 116 5.10 0.33 9.30
CA PRO A 116 6.05 -0.56 9.95
C PRO A 116 7.08 -1.10 8.97
N GLN A 117 8.30 -1.30 9.47
CA GLN A 117 9.41 -1.84 8.68
C GLN A 117 9.33 -3.38 8.71
N CYS A 118 8.65 -3.95 7.72
CA CYS A 118 8.41 -5.40 7.64
C CYS A 118 9.43 -6.03 6.68
N MET A 119 10.66 -6.17 7.14
CA MET A 119 11.77 -6.73 6.37
C MET A 119 12.80 -7.34 7.33
N PRO A 120 13.81 -8.08 6.81
CA PRO A 120 14.91 -8.55 7.66
C PRO A 120 15.63 -7.40 8.37
N ASP A 121 16.09 -7.66 9.60
CA ASP A 121 16.68 -6.63 10.46
C ASP A 121 17.86 -5.90 9.83
N GLU A 122 18.60 -6.57 8.96
CA GLU A 122 19.76 -5.97 8.28
C GLU A 122 19.40 -4.75 7.41
N TYR A 123 18.14 -4.64 6.98
CA TYR A 123 17.68 -3.51 6.17
C TYR A 123 17.01 -2.42 6.99
N LYS A 124 16.59 -2.73 8.21
CA LYS A 124 15.85 -1.79 9.05
C LYS A 124 16.71 -0.60 9.47
N VAL A 125 16.07 0.57 9.51
CA VAL A 125 16.67 1.80 10.01
C VAL A 125 15.70 2.42 11.00
N ASN A 126 16.09 2.47 12.28
CA ASN A 126 15.23 2.99 13.32
C ASN A 126 14.83 4.44 13.02
N GLY A 127 13.53 4.69 12.96
CA GLY A 127 12.97 6.02 12.71
C GLY A 127 13.01 6.48 11.26
N ASP A 128 13.42 5.62 10.31
CA ASP A 128 13.54 5.99 8.88
C ASP A 128 13.08 4.85 7.98
N ALA A 129 11.76 4.75 7.81
CA ALA A 129 11.17 3.70 6.99
C ALA A 129 11.51 3.85 5.51
N VAL A 130 11.66 5.07 5.01
CA VAL A 130 12.04 5.29 3.60
C VAL A 130 13.39 4.63 3.30
N THR A 131 14.41 4.93 4.11
CA THR A 131 15.73 4.33 3.92
C THR A 131 15.67 2.82 4.07
N ALA A 132 14.91 2.31 5.04
CA ALA A 132 14.75 0.87 5.25
C ALA A 132 14.17 0.17 4.02
N TYR A 133 13.09 0.68 3.44
CA TYR A 133 12.48 0.09 2.26
C TYR A 133 13.36 0.23 1.00
N ARG A 134 14.10 1.32 0.88
CA ARG A 134 15.09 1.46 -0.19
C ARG A 134 16.22 0.46 -0.04
N ASN A 135 16.71 0.24 1.17
CA ASN A 135 17.70 -0.80 1.45
C ASN A 135 17.17 -2.19 1.08
N TYR A 136 15.92 -2.47 1.42
CA TYR A 136 15.27 -3.73 1.09
C TYR A 136 15.18 -3.94 -0.41
N TYR A 137 14.86 -2.88 -1.17
CA TYR A 137 14.85 -2.93 -2.63
C TYR A 137 16.23 -3.21 -3.21
N MET A 138 17.27 -2.57 -2.68
CA MET A 138 18.63 -2.75 -3.15
C MET A 138 19.22 -4.10 -2.77
N GLY A 139 18.70 -4.72 -1.71
CA GLY A 139 19.10 -6.05 -1.26
C GLY A 139 18.22 -7.15 -1.86
N ASP A 140 17.24 -7.64 -1.08
CA ASP A 140 16.45 -8.82 -1.44
C ASP A 140 15.66 -8.68 -2.73
N LYS A 141 15.26 -7.46 -3.11
CA LYS A 141 14.42 -7.24 -4.29
C LYS A 141 15.21 -6.94 -5.56
N ALA A 142 16.51 -6.68 -5.44
CA ALA A 142 17.34 -6.28 -6.57
C ALA A 142 17.38 -7.34 -7.69
N SER A 143 17.28 -8.62 -7.34
CA SER A 143 17.38 -9.73 -8.31
C SER A 143 16.24 -9.72 -9.34
N PHE A 144 15.08 -9.16 -9.02
CA PHE A 144 13.94 -9.10 -9.95
C PHE A 144 13.45 -7.67 -10.21
N ALA A 145 13.97 -6.68 -9.48
CA ALA A 145 13.49 -5.31 -9.61
C ALA A 145 13.89 -4.74 -10.98
N SER A 146 12.90 -4.27 -11.72
CA SER A 146 13.07 -3.56 -12.99
C SER A 146 11.98 -2.51 -13.12
N TRP A 147 12.23 -1.49 -13.93
CA TRP A 147 11.33 -0.37 -14.15
C TRP A 147 11.22 -0.12 -15.66
N ASN A 148 10.13 -0.61 -16.25
CA ASN A 148 9.86 -0.42 -17.69
C ASN A 148 8.71 0.55 -17.87
N TRP A 149 9.00 1.70 -18.45
CA TRP A 149 8.03 2.77 -18.70
C TRP A 149 7.43 2.69 -20.09
#